data_281db31ea70261d9bb3fe38f65c68e3a
#
_entry.id   281db31ea70261d9bb3fe38f65c68e3a
#
_cell.length_a   1.000
_cell.length_b   1.000
_cell.length_c   1.000
_cell.angle_alpha   90.00
_cell.angle_beta   90.00
_cell.angle_gamma   90.00
#
_symmetry.space_group_name_H-M   'P 1'
#
loop_
_entity.id
_entity.type
_entity.pdbx_description
1 polymer ?
#
loop_
_entity_poly.entity_id
_entity_poly.type
_entity_poly.pdbx_seq_one_letter_code
_entity_poly.pdbx_strand_id
1 'polypeptide(L)'
;MYQKVFSNESYSEVKTEFLSILSEGSYIELVLVFFLMFVNWSIDAIKWQFLVSKLEKVSFWLALKAVFLGITVSIFTPNRVGEFGGRVFCLQKADRIKAVLVTIFGNITQLVTTIIFGVLAFLFFSSQYTYLIFTKSDYGIYILLVLSVVVLTVLMYLLYNVSQLSSLFSRWNFLEKYKSYAPVFSLFSAKD
;
A
#
# COMPACT_ATOMS: atom_id res chain seq x y z
N MET A 1 16.68 -16.86 6.55
CA MET A 1 15.43 -16.88 5.78
C MET A 1 15.46 -17.92 4.64
N TYR A 2 16.53 -18.04 3.87
CA TYR A 2 16.71 -19.03 2.79
C TYR A 2 16.54 -20.49 3.25
N GLN A 3 17.10 -20.89 4.40
CA GLN A 3 17.02 -22.27 4.89
C GLN A 3 15.60 -22.74 5.30
N LYS A 4 14.69 -21.82 5.62
CA LYS A 4 13.30 -22.17 6.00
C LYS A 4 12.38 -22.41 4.82
N VAL A 5 12.69 -21.84 3.65
CA VAL A 5 11.89 -21.98 2.42
C VAL A 5 12.29 -23.23 1.62
N PHE A 6 13.54 -23.69 1.79
CA PHE A 6 14.11 -24.84 1.08
C PHE A 6 14.38 -26.05 1.98
N SER A 7 13.76 -26.11 3.19
CA SER A 7 13.73 -27.39 3.91
C SER A 7 12.92 -28.37 3.05
N ASN A 8 13.49 -29.53 2.78
CA ASN A 8 12.91 -30.56 1.89
C ASN A 8 11.44 -30.93 2.27
N GLU A 9 11.07 -30.83 3.53
CA GLU A 9 9.70 -31.12 4.01
C GLU A 9 8.71 -30.06 3.54
N SER A 10 8.99 -28.77 3.76
CA SER A 10 8.08 -27.68 3.36
C SER A 10 7.93 -27.59 1.83
N TYR A 11 8.98 -27.90 1.07
CA TYR A 11 8.91 -27.93 -0.38
C TYR A 11 8.06 -29.09 -0.91
N SER A 12 8.19 -30.27 -0.30
CA SER A 12 7.39 -31.46 -0.68
C SER A 12 5.91 -31.26 -0.36
N GLU A 13 5.58 -30.65 0.79
CA GLU A 13 4.19 -30.32 1.18
C GLU A 13 3.56 -29.33 0.20
N VAL A 14 4.23 -28.19 -0.07
CA VAL A 14 3.75 -27.19 -1.03
C VAL A 14 3.59 -27.79 -2.42
N LYS A 15 4.53 -28.65 -2.85
CA LYS A 15 4.46 -29.32 -4.16
C LYS A 15 3.28 -30.30 -4.23
N THR A 16 3.05 -31.11 -3.21
CA THR A 16 1.92 -32.07 -3.18
C THR A 16 0.59 -31.34 -3.13
N GLU A 17 0.49 -30.27 -2.34
CA GLU A 17 -0.70 -29.43 -2.25
C GLU A 17 -0.98 -28.72 -3.58
N PHE A 18 0.03 -28.18 -4.23
CA PHE A 18 -0.11 -27.58 -5.56
C PHE A 18 -0.53 -28.58 -6.63
N LEU A 19 0.04 -29.81 -6.59
CA LEU A 19 -0.34 -30.87 -7.53
C LEU A 19 -1.74 -31.39 -7.26
N SER A 20 -2.21 -31.44 -6.00
CA SER A 20 -3.59 -31.82 -5.66
C SER A 20 -4.60 -30.80 -6.19
N ILE A 21 -4.34 -29.51 -6.03
CA ILE A 21 -5.16 -28.41 -6.60
C ILE A 21 -5.26 -28.55 -8.12
N LEU A 22 -4.15 -28.88 -8.78
CA LEU A 22 -4.15 -29.13 -10.23
C LEU A 22 -4.92 -30.38 -10.63
N SER A 23 -4.87 -31.45 -9.85
CA SER A 23 -5.55 -32.71 -10.13
C SER A 23 -7.06 -32.68 -9.83
N GLU A 24 -7.50 -31.89 -8.85
CA GLU A 24 -8.89 -31.69 -8.47
C GLU A 24 -9.68 -30.79 -9.42
N GLY A 25 -9.04 -30.26 -10.48
CA GLY A 25 -9.70 -29.48 -11.52
C GLY A 25 -10.00 -28.01 -11.13
N SER A 26 -9.41 -27.51 -10.05
CA SER A 26 -9.54 -26.10 -9.60
C SER A 26 -8.79 -25.08 -10.48
N TYR A 27 -8.70 -25.36 -11.80
CA TYR A 27 -8.07 -24.44 -12.75
C TYR A 27 -8.74 -23.06 -12.79
N ILE A 28 -10.05 -23.03 -12.53
CA ILE A 28 -10.82 -21.79 -12.51
C ILE A 28 -10.30 -20.87 -11.40
N GLU A 29 -10.04 -21.42 -10.22
CA GLU A 29 -9.50 -20.65 -9.08
C GLU A 29 -8.11 -20.10 -9.39
N LEU A 30 -7.24 -20.89 -9.99
CA LEU A 30 -5.91 -20.44 -10.39
C LEU A 30 -5.99 -19.31 -11.43
N VAL A 31 -6.83 -19.50 -12.48
CA VAL A 31 -7.04 -18.47 -13.50
C VAL A 31 -7.62 -17.19 -12.86
N LEU A 32 -8.55 -17.33 -11.92
CA LEU A 32 -9.14 -16.20 -11.20
C LEU A 32 -8.06 -15.44 -10.39
N VAL A 33 -7.19 -16.16 -9.67
CA VAL A 33 -6.09 -15.54 -8.92
C VAL A 33 -5.16 -14.76 -9.84
N PHE A 34 -4.74 -15.35 -10.97
CA PHE A 34 -3.92 -14.66 -11.96
C PHE A 34 -4.62 -13.41 -12.52
N PHE A 35 -5.89 -13.53 -12.87
CA PHE A 35 -6.67 -12.41 -13.36
C PHE A 35 -6.77 -11.29 -12.31
N LEU A 36 -7.11 -11.61 -11.08
CA LEU A 36 -7.19 -10.64 -9.98
C LEU A 36 -5.84 -9.97 -9.69
N MET A 37 -4.74 -10.69 -9.86
CA MET A 37 -3.39 -10.11 -9.73
C MET A 37 -3.15 -9.01 -10.78
N PHE A 38 -3.50 -9.24 -12.05
CA PHE A 38 -3.39 -8.23 -13.09
C PHE A 38 -4.33 -7.04 -12.87
N VAL A 39 -5.55 -7.30 -12.41
CA VAL A 39 -6.50 -6.25 -12.03
C VAL A 39 -5.93 -5.38 -10.92
N ASN A 40 -5.37 -5.99 -9.88
CA ASN A 40 -4.75 -5.28 -8.76
C ASN A 40 -3.60 -4.36 -9.21
N TRP A 41 -2.70 -4.86 -10.05
CA TRP A 41 -1.61 -4.05 -10.59
C TRP A 41 -2.10 -2.94 -11.53
N SER A 42 -3.16 -3.19 -12.28
CA SER A 42 -3.77 -2.17 -13.14
C SER A 42 -4.40 -1.04 -12.32
N ILE A 43 -5.08 -1.37 -11.23
CA ILE A 43 -5.64 -0.39 -10.30
C ILE A 43 -4.53 0.44 -9.66
N ASP A 44 -3.43 -0.19 -9.22
CA ASP A 44 -2.29 0.53 -8.67
C ASP A 44 -1.61 1.45 -9.70
N ALA A 45 -1.53 1.01 -10.95
CA ALA A 45 -1.02 1.83 -12.05
C ALA A 45 -1.92 3.05 -12.35
N ILE A 46 -3.24 2.87 -12.36
CA ILE A 46 -4.20 3.96 -12.55
C ILE A 46 -4.11 4.97 -11.39
N LYS A 47 -4.07 4.47 -10.15
CA LYS A 47 -3.88 5.31 -8.97
C LYS A 47 -2.61 6.13 -9.08
N TRP A 48 -1.48 5.50 -9.41
CA TRP A 48 -0.20 6.19 -9.54
C TRP A 48 -0.19 7.17 -10.71
N GLN A 49 -0.78 6.79 -11.85
CA GLN A 49 -0.98 7.68 -13.01
C GLN A 49 -1.74 8.95 -12.62
N PHE A 50 -2.84 8.81 -11.89
CA PHE A 50 -3.64 9.94 -11.40
C PHE A 50 -2.82 10.87 -10.52
N LEU A 51 -2.10 10.32 -9.54
CA LEU A 51 -1.29 11.09 -8.62
C LEU A 51 -0.17 11.87 -9.34
N VAL A 52 0.55 11.20 -10.23
CA VAL A 52 1.68 11.80 -10.95
C VAL A 52 1.23 12.73 -12.07
N SER A 53 0.00 12.59 -12.58
CA SER A 53 -0.54 13.46 -13.63
C SER A 53 -0.53 14.95 -13.26
N LYS A 54 -0.49 15.27 -11.96
CA LYS A 54 -0.34 16.65 -11.45
C LYS A 54 1.09 17.20 -11.61
N LEU A 55 2.07 16.34 -11.86
CA LEU A 55 3.47 16.70 -12.09
C LEU A 55 3.86 16.53 -13.56
N GLU A 56 3.51 15.39 -14.15
CA GLU A 56 3.80 15.01 -15.53
C GLU A 56 2.70 14.11 -16.07
N LYS A 57 2.22 14.38 -17.28
CA LYS A 57 1.26 13.50 -17.93
C LYS A 57 1.93 12.21 -18.38
N VAL A 58 1.52 11.10 -17.80
CA VAL A 58 2.03 9.76 -18.12
C VAL A 58 0.91 8.91 -18.73
N SER A 59 1.27 8.05 -19.69
CA SER A 59 0.34 7.07 -20.24
C SER A 59 0.13 5.91 -19.26
N PHE A 60 -1.00 5.21 -19.39
CA PHE A 60 -1.28 4.02 -18.58
C PHE A 60 -0.15 2.97 -18.68
N TRP A 61 0.34 2.70 -19.89
CA TRP A 61 1.42 1.74 -20.09
C TRP A 61 2.73 2.15 -19.40
N LEU A 62 3.04 3.44 -19.38
CA LEU A 62 4.20 3.94 -18.64
C LEU A 62 3.98 3.82 -17.13
N ALA A 63 2.78 4.09 -16.64
CA ALA A 63 2.42 3.90 -15.24
C ALA A 63 2.52 2.43 -14.81
N LEU A 64 2.03 1.51 -15.65
CA LEU A 64 2.12 0.08 -15.41
C LEU A 64 3.59 -0.40 -15.36
N LYS A 65 4.42 0.05 -16.31
CA LYS A 65 5.87 -0.21 -16.29
C LYS A 65 6.54 0.32 -15.03
N ALA A 66 6.15 1.52 -14.58
CA ALA A 66 6.68 2.13 -13.36
C ALA A 66 6.31 1.30 -12.11
N VAL A 67 5.08 0.78 -12.03
CA VAL A 67 4.65 -0.10 -10.95
C VAL A 67 5.48 -1.39 -10.94
N PHE A 68 5.64 -2.06 -12.06
CA PHE A 68 6.46 -3.27 -12.14
C PHE A 68 7.93 -3.00 -11.78
N LEU A 69 8.51 -1.89 -12.29
CA LEU A 69 9.87 -1.51 -11.94
C LEU A 69 9.99 -1.23 -10.42
N GLY A 70 9.01 -0.55 -9.84
CA GLY A 70 8.95 -0.31 -8.40
C GLY A 70 8.93 -1.61 -7.60
N ILE A 71 8.07 -2.57 -7.97
CA ILE A 71 7.99 -3.88 -7.33
C ILE A 71 9.32 -4.62 -7.45
N THR A 72 9.92 -4.65 -8.64
CA THR A 72 11.21 -5.33 -8.87
C THR A 72 12.31 -4.75 -8.00
N VAL A 73 12.45 -3.42 -7.96
CA VAL A 73 13.47 -2.75 -7.13
C VAL A 73 13.19 -2.95 -5.63
N SER A 74 11.92 -3.03 -5.23
CA SER A 74 11.52 -3.23 -3.84
C SER A 74 11.99 -4.56 -3.25
N ILE A 75 12.16 -5.60 -4.08
CA ILE A 75 12.66 -6.93 -3.66
C ILE A 75 14.09 -6.85 -3.14
N PHE A 76 14.90 -5.96 -3.72
CA PHE A 76 16.32 -5.79 -3.39
C PHE A 76 16.56 -4.77 -2.26
N THR A 77 15.51 -4.07 -1.80
CA THR A 77 15.66 -3.01 -0.80
C THR A 77 14.93 -3.35 0.51
N PRO A 78 15.56 -3.05 1.66
CA PRO A 78 14.89 -3.24 2.95
C PRO A 78 13.66 -2.33 3.04
N ASN A 79 12.61 -2.81 3.72
CA ASN A 79 11.35 -2.10 3.92
C ASN A 79 10.66 -1.59 2.63
N ARG A 80 10.97 -2.19 1.46
CA ARG A 80 10.38 -1.84 0.16
C ARG A 80 10.60 -0.36 -0.26
N VAL A 81 11.62 0.31 0.29
CA VAL A 81 11.91 1.72 -0.04
C VAL A 81 12.22 1.90 -1.53
N GLY A 82 12.80 0.88 -2.17
CA GLY A 82 13.07 0.89 -3.60
C GLY A 82 11.85 1.01 -4.50
N GLU A 83 10.65 0.72 -4.00
CA GLU A 83 9.41 0.90 -4.74
C GLU A 83 9.21 2.37 -5.16
N PHE A 84 9.49 3.30 -4.25
CA PHE A 84 9.38 4.74 -4.54
C PHE A 84 10.39 5.18 -5.61
N GLY A 85 11.64 4.75 -5.47
CA GLY A 85 12.70 5.03 -6.44
C GLY A 85 12.40 4.42 -7.80
N GLY A 86 12.06 3.12 -7.84
CA GLY A 86 11.78 2.40 -9.08
C GLY A 86 10.67 3.05 -9.91
N ARG A 87 9.57 3.47 -9.28
CA ARG A 87 8.48 4.16 -9.98
C ARG A 87 8.91 5.49 -10.58
N VAL A 88 9.71 6.26 -9.85
CA VAL A 88 10.12 7.61 -10.24
C VAL A 88 11.15 7.61 -11.38
N PHE A 89 11.92 6.53 -11.53
CA PHE A 89 12.87 6.41 -12.65
C PHE A 89 12.20 6.42 -14.04
N CYS A 90 10.92 6.08 -14.13
CA CYS A 90 10.16 6.13 -15.37
C CYS A 90 9.77 7.54 -15.81
N LEU A 91 9.89 8.55 -14.93
CA LEU A 91 9.54 9.94 -15.22
C LEU A 91 10.70 10.65 -15.93
N GLN A 92 10.38 11.46 -16.94
CA GLN A 92 11.37 12.15 -17.75
C GLN A 92 11.50 13.65 -17.41
N LYS A 93 10.39 14.29 -17.07
CA LYS A 93 10.30 15.75 -16.88
C LYS A 93 10.07 16.15 -15.44
N ALA A 94 9.35 15.32 -14.68
CA ALA A 94 8.99 15.63 -13.30
C ALA A 94 10.22 15.59 -12.37
N ASP A 95 10.22 16.51 -11.40
CA ASP A 95 11.18 16.45 -10.30
C ASP A 95 11.02 15.15 -9.51
N ARG A 96 12.08 14.37 -9.45
CA ARG A 96 12.10 13.05 -8.82
C ARG A 96 11.69 13.08 -7.35
N ILE A 97 12.12 14.11 -6.61
CA ILE A 97 11.78 14.25 -5.19
C ILE A 97 10.28 14.52 -5.03
N LYS A 98 9.71 15.40 -5.87
CA LYS A 98 8.26 15.66 -5.86
C LYS A 98 7.47 14.39 -6.18
N ALA A 99 7.92 13.61 -7.15
CA ALA A 99 7.27 12.36 -7.53
C ALA A 99 7.34 11.30 -6.43
N VAL A 100 8.46 11.20 -5.68
CA VAL A 100 8.57 10.35 -4.49
C VAL A 100 7.57 10.77 -3.43
N LEU A 101 7.48 12.07 -3.11
CA LEU A 101 6.54 12.59 -2.12
C LEU A 101 5.08 12.29 -2.50
N VAL A 102 4.73 12.48 -3.76
CA VAL A 102 3.40 12.14 -4.30
C VAL A 102 3.10 10.65 -4.16
N THR A 103 4.08 9.79 -4.44
CA THR A 103 3.92 8.33 -4.30
C THR A 103 3.74 7.93 -2.83
N ILE A 104 4.51 8.51 -1.91
CA ILE A 104 4.35 8.31 -0.46
C ILE A 104 2.94 8.72 -0.03
N PHE A 105 2.46 9.87 -0.47
CA PHE A 105 1.11 10.34 -0.17
C PHE A 105 0.04 9.34 -0.65
N GLY A 106 0.15 8.83 -1.87
CA GLY A 106 -0.74 7.80 -2.39
C GLY A 106 -0.72 6.50 -1.57
N ASN A 107 0.43 6.11 -1.03
CA ASN A 107 0.54 4.93 -0.18
C ASN A 107 -0.08 5.16 1.22
N ILE A 108 0.02 6.37 1.77
CA ILE A 108 -0.67 6.74 3.02
C ILE A 108 -2.19 6.67 2.83
N THR A 109 -2.72 7.20 1.73
CA THR A 109 -4.14 7.12 1.40
C THR A 109 -4.62 5.67 1.29
N GLN A 110 -3.82 4.81 0.65
CA GLN A 110 -4.12 3.38 0.57
C GLN A 110 -4.12 2.71 1.94
N LEU A 111 -3.17 3.05 2.81
CA LEU A 111 -3.11 2.54 4.18
C LEU A 111 -4.39 2.90 4.95
N VAL A 112 -4.85 4.16 4.87
CA VAL A 112 -6.11 4.60 5.50
C VAL A 112 -7.29 3.78 5.00
N THR A 113 -7.43 3.62 3.68
CA THR A 113 -8.50 2.82 3.07
C THR A 113 -8.46 1.37 3.58
N THR A 114 -7.27 0.76 3.64
CA THR A 114 -7.09 -0.60 4.13
C THR A 114 -7.52 -0.73 5.61
N ILE A 115 -7.17 0.23 6.45
CA ILE A 115 -7.56 0.24 7.86
C ILE A 115 -9.09 0.38 7.99
N ILE A 116 -9.72 1.27 7.22
CA ILE A 116 -11.18 1.44 7.23
C ILE A 116 -11.88 0.12 6.90
N PHE A 117 -11.53 -0.50 5.79
CA PHE A 117 -12.13 -1.78 5.40
C PHE A 117 -11.79 -2.91 6.36
N GLY A 118 -10.58 -2.92 6.93
CA GLY A 118 -10.17 -3.88 7.96
C GLY A 118 -11.03 -3.77 9.22
N VAL A 119 -11.29 -2.55 9.70
CA VAL A 119 -12.16 -2.31 10.86
C VAL A 119 -13.60 -2.70 10.56
N LEU A 120 -14.14 -2.34 9.39
CA LEU A 120 -15.49 -2.71 8.98
C LEU A 120 -15.64 -4.23 8.88
N ALA A 121 -14.68 -4.91 8.25
CA ALA A 121 -14.66 -6.37 8.17
C ALA A 121 -14.60 -7.00 9.56
N PHE A 122 -13.73 -6.49 10.44
CA PHE A 122 -13.62 -6.98 11.81
C PHE A 122 -14.95 -6.85 12.59
N LEU A 123 -15.62 -5.69 12.49
CA LEU A 123 -16.92 -5.46 13.13
C LEU A 123 -17.99 -6.43 12.59
N PHE A 124 -18.00 -6.64 11.28
CA PHE A 124 -18.95 -7.56 10.64
C PHE A 124 -18.73 -9.00 11.07
N PHE A 125 -17.49 -9.48 11.03
CA PHE A 125 -17.16 -10.86 11.37
C PHE A 125 -17.17 -11.12 12.88
N SER A 126 -16.82 -10.14 13.72
CA SER A 126 -16.81 -10.32 15.17
C SER A 126 -18.19 -10.66 15.69
N SER A 127 -19.27 -10.13 15.09
CA SER A 127 -20.64 -10.44 15.49
C SER A 127 -21.00 -11.93 15.24
N GLN A 128 -20.40 -12.56 14.24
CA GLN A 128 -20.67 -13.96 13.90
C GLN A 128 -19.75 -14.96 14.64
N TYR A 129 -18.53 -14.55 14.93
CA TYR A 129 -17.49 -15.43 15.50
C TYR A 129 -17.13 -15.08 16.95
N THR A 130 -17.95 -14.28 17.63
CA THR A 130 -17.77 -13.88 19.03
C THR A 130 -17.45 -15.07 19.94
N TYR A 131 -18.12 -16.20 19.74
CA TYR A 131 -17.93 -17.40 20.57
C TYR A 131 -16.55 -18.06 20.39
N LEU A 132 -15.94 -17.95 19.21
CA LEU A 132 -14.63 -18.58 18.92
C LEU A 132 -13.44 -17.72 19.38
N ILE A 133 -13.61 -16.40 19.39
CA ILE A 133 -12.55 -15.42 19.65
C ILE A 133 -12.49 -15.04 21.14
N PHE A 134 -13.62 -15.10 21.86
CA PHE A 134 -13.81 -14.48 23.17
C PHE A 134 -13.60 -15.41 24.38
N THR A 135 -12.98 -16.58 24.23
CA THR A 135 -12.89 -17.52 25.36
C THR A 135 -11.91 -17.13 26.47
N LYS A 136 -11.07 -16.09 26.35
CA LYS A 136 -10.11 -15.80 27.43
C LYS A 136 -9.71 -14.34 27.74
N SER A 137 -10.05 -13.33 26.93
CA SER A 137 -9.75 -11.93 27.32
C SER A 137 -10.50 -10.91 26.46
N ASP A 138 -11.65 -10.45 26.95
CA ASP A 138 -12.51 -9.48 26.25
C ASP A 138 -11.83 -8.11 26.04
N TYR A 139 -10.89 -7.74 26.91
CA TYR A 139 -10.24 -6.43 26.87
C TYR A 139 -9.29 -6.22 25.68
N GLY A 140 -8.62 -7.26 25.22
CA GLY A 140 -7.64 -7.15 24.13
C GLY A 140 -8.26 -6.65 22.80
N ILE A 141 -9.47 -7.08 22.52
CA ILE A 141 -10.18 -6.72 21.28
C ILE A 141 -10.69 -5.27 21.36
N TYR A 142 -11.22 -4.87 22.49
CA TYR A 142 -11.63 -3.48 22.69
C TYR A 142 -10.44 -2.52 22.58
N ILE A 143 -9.28 -2.92 23.12
CA ILE A 143 -8.04 -2.14 22.99
C ILE A 143 -7.62 -2.03 21.52
N LEU A 144 -7.64 -3.11 20.75
CA LEU A 144 -7.33 -3.10 19.32
C LEU A 144 -8.30 -2.23 18.51
N LEU A 145 -9.60 -2.31 18.80
CA LEU A 145 -10.61 -1.45 18.17
C LEU A 145 -10.38 0.03 18.49
N VAL A 146 -10.18 0.36 19.76
CA VAL A 146 -9.91 1.76 20.17
C VAL A 146 -8.64 2.25 19.50
N LEU A 147 -7.57 1.45 19.49
CA LEU A 147 -6.31 1.81 18.85
C LEU A 147 -6.49 2.03 17.34
N SER A 148 -7.23 1.16 16.65
CA SER A 148 -7.49 1.32 15.20
C SER A 148 -8.31 2.57 14.89
N VAL A 149 -9.32 2.90 15.71
CA VAL A 149 -10.11 4.13 15.56
C VAL A 149 -9.25 5.37 15.83
N VAL A 150 -8.37 5.35 16.84
CA VAL A 150 -7.45 6.45 17.12
C VAL A 150 -6.48 6.64 15.96
N VAL A 151 -5.86 5.57 15.45
CA VAL A 151 -4.94 5.64 14.30
C VAL A 151 -5.67 6.17 13.06
N LEU A 152 -6.90 5.70 12.79
CA LEU A 152 -7.74 6.20 11.70
C LEU A 152 -8.02 7.69 11.83
N THR A 153 -8.42 8.14 13.02
CA THR A 153 -8.74 9.55 13.27
C THR A 153 -7.51 10.44 13.05
N VAL A 154 -6.35 10.01 13.55
CA VAL A 154 -5.07 10.73 13.34
C VAL A 154 -4.70 10.78 11.86
N LEU A 155 -4.79 9.65 11.15
CA LEU A 155 -4.46 9.60 9.71
C LEU A 155 -5.42 10.45 8.88
N MET A 156 -6.72 10.39 9.16
CA MET A 156 -7.73 11.23 8.49
C MET A 156 -7.50 12.72 8.79
N TYR A 157 -7.17 13.07 10.02
CA TYR A 157 -6.81 14.44 10.39
C TYR A 157 -5.58 14.93 9.61
N LEU A 158 -4.53 14.11 9.51
CA LEU A 158 -3.33 14.42 8.74
C LEU A 158 -3.63 14.58 7.25
N LEU A 159 -4.45 13.70 6.66
CA LEU A 159 -4.86 13.81 5.25
C LEU A 159 -5.72 15.04 4.99
N TYR A 160 -6.65 15.35 5.87
CA TYR A 160 -7.50 16.55 5.73
C TYR A 160 -6.68 17.84 5.84
N ASN A 161 -5.68 17.86 6.71
CA ASN A 161 -4.82 19.01 6.94
C ASN A 161 -3.47 18.92 6.21
N VAL A 162 -3.42 18.28 5.03
CA VAL A 162 -2.17 18.13 4.24
C VAL A 162 -1.52 19.49 3.94
N SER A 163 -2.31 20.53 3.70
CA SER A 163 -1.81 21.89 3.52
C SER A 163 -1.11 22.45 4.77
N GLN A 164 -1.56 22.07 5.97
CA GLN A 164 -0.91 22.45 7.23
C GLN A 164 0.37 21.63 7.49
N LEU A 165 0.45 20.40 6.94
CA LEU A 165 1.68 19.60 6.98
C LEU A 165 2.84 20.35 6.27
N SER A 166 2.54 21.08 5.22
CA SER A 166 3.54 21.95 4.55
C SER A 166 4.10 23.02 5.50
N SER A 167 3.27 23.59 6.38
CA SER A 167 3.69 24.57 7.37
C SER A 167 4.50 23.96 8.52
N LEU A 168 4.20 22.73 8.92
CA LEU A 168 4.99 21.98 9.89
C LEU A 168 6.35 21.59 9.33
N PHE A 169 6.40 21.16 8.05
CA PHE A 169 7.67 20.91 7.35
C PHE A 169 8.54 22.16 7.26
N SER A 170 7.93 23.34 7.08
CA SER A 170 8.66 24.60 7.03
C SER A 170 9.22 25.05 8.39
N ARG A 171 8.69 24.55 9.49
CA ARG A 171 9.10 24.89 10.88
C ARG A 171 10.31 24.07 11.37
N TRP A 172 10.61 22.94 10.75
CA TRP A 172 11.75 22.12 11.12
C TRP A 172 13.01 22.58 10.39
N ASN A 173 13.92 23.21 11.12
CA ASN A 173 15.20 23.72 10.61
C ASN A 173 16.08 22.66 9.94
N PHE A 174 15.92 21.39 10.30
CA PHE A 174 16.64 20.28 9.68
C PHE A 174 16.24 20.03 8.21
N LEU A 175 15.07 20.53 7.79
CA LEU A 175 14.49 20.32 6.46
C LEU A 175 14.57 21.60 5.58
N GLU A 176 15.42 22.55 5.92
CA GLU A 176 15.56 23.79 5.16
C GLU A 176 15.85 23.57 3.67
N LYS A 177 16.68 22.57 3.39
CA LYS A 177 17.00 22.12 2.02
C LYS A 177 15.79 21.62 1.23
N TYR A 178 14.73 21.19 1.92
CA TYR A 178 13.52 20.60 1.32
C TYR A 178 12.29 21.52 1.37
N LYS A 179 12.44 22.75 1.87
CA LYS A 179 11.34 23.75 1.91
C LYS A 179 10.76 24.05 0.53
N SER A 180 11.57 23.97 -0.52
CA SER A 180 11.13 24.16 -1.91
C SER A 180 10.15 23.08 -2.41
N TYR A 181 10.04 21.94 -1.71
CA TYR A 181 9.14 20.84 -2.06
C TYR A 181 7.81 20.87 -1.29
N ALA A 182 7.71 21.71 -0.25
CA ALA A 182 6.48 21.87 0.53
C ALA A 182 5.22 22.20 -0.32
N PRO A 183 5.31 22.99 -1.41
CA PRO A 183 4.16 23.26 -2.27
C PRO A 183 3.57 22.01 -2.96
N VAL A 184 4.28 20.88 -3.01
CA VAL A 184 3.74 19.63 -3.57
C VAL A 184 2.50 19.17 -2.80
N PHE A 185 2.47 19.38 -1.50
CA PHE A 185 1.32 19.01 -0.67
C PHE A 185 0.09 19.89 -0.93
N SER A 186 0.28 21.12 -1.43
CA SER A 186 -0.83 21.99 -1.81
C SER A 186 -1.46 21.62 -3.17
N LEU A 187 -0.82 20.74 -3.96
CA LEU A 187 -1.41 20.20 -5.19
C LEU A 187 -2.56 19.23 -4.91
N PHE A 188 -2.64 18.71 -3.69
CA PHE A 188 -3.69 17.79 -3.25
C PHE A 188 -4.64 18.53 -2.33
N SER A 189 -5.85 18.79 -2.80
CA SER A 189 -6.93 19.37 -2.00
C SER A 189 -7.81 18.23 -1.45
N ALA A 190 -8.48 18.47 -0.32
CA ALA A 190 -9.46 17.55 0.24
C ALA A 190 -10.67 17.26 -0.70
N LYS A 191 -10.72 17.92 -1.87
CA LYS A 191 -11.73 17.70 -2.92
C LYS A 191 -11.26 16.76 -4.03
N ASP A 192 -9.98 16.38 -4.06
CA ASP A 192 -9.40 15.42 -5.00
C ASP A 192 -9.43 14.00 -4.43
#